data_86c8dc116d3c93fef572e5c4bef4da58
#
_entry.id   86c8dc116d3c93fef572e5c4bef4da58
#
_cell.length_a   1.000
_cell.length_b   1.000
_cell.length_c   1.000
_cell.angle_alpha   90.00
_cell.angle_beta   90.00
_cell.angle_gamma   90.00
#
_symmetry.space_group_name_H-M   'P 1'
#
loop_
_entity.id
_entity.type
_entity.pdbx_description
1 polymer ?
#
loop_
_entity_poly.entity_id
_entity_poly.type
_entity_poly.pdbx_seq_one_letter_code
_entity_poly.pdbx_strand_id
1 'polypeptide(L)'
;MARRGYRVTAVDLSAGLIDVCRKRLIEAGLDGQVRLVVADARDLGEVTEREFDAALLMGPLYHLIVEADRKTALKEAVDRLREGGLLFSAFLSRFGVLADLLRNNPGWIEDQAHVQSFVTKGKRPDDFPRGGFRAYSAHVSEIVPLHEAMGLETVFVSGVEPAISSDDAVYNRLEGRQRQLWLDLLYTISSDPSIMGASRHVLYVGRKK
;
A
#
# COMPACT_ATOMS: atom_id res chain seq x y z
N MET A 1 11.56 1.45 -11.85
CA MET A 1 12.78 1.11 -11.10
C MET A 1 13.84 0.56 -12.06
N ALA A 2 13.66 -0.60 -12.71
CA ALA A 2 14.65 -1.19 -13.62
C ALA A 2 15.18 -0.22 -14.70
N ARG A 3 14.31 0.53 -15.38
CA ARG A 3 14.73 1.60 -16.35
C ARG A 3 15.64 2.69 -15.75
N ARG A 4 15.69 2.80 -14.43
CA ARG A 4 16.56 3.75 -13.70
C ARG A 4 17.84 3.08 -13.19
N GLY A 5 18.11 1.83 -13.61
CA GLY A 5 19.33 1.11 -13.26
C GLY A 5 19.28 0.34 -11.93
N TYR A 6 18.13 0.29 -11.25
CA TYR A 6 17.98 -0.52 -10.04
C TYR A 6 17.90 -2.01 -10.39
N ARG A 7 18.58 -2.85 -9.63
CA ARG A 7 18.31 -4.30 -9.58
C ARG A 7 17.04 -4.52 -8.80
N VAL A 8 16.08 -5.25 -9.37
CA VAL A 8 14.75 -5.43 -8.79
C VAL A 8 14.45 -6.91 -8.62
N THR A 9 13.99 -7.31 -7.45
CA THR A 9 13.31 -8.58 -7.23
C THR A 9 11.82 -8.26 -7.05
N ALA A 10 11.00 -8.67 -7.99
CA ALA A 10 9.55 -8.47 -7.95
C ALA A 10 8.86 -9.77 -7.53
N VAL A 11 7.99 -9.64 -6.54
CA VAL A 11 7.30 -10.78 -5.92
C VAL A 11 5.80 -10.56 -6.04
N ASP A 12 5.08 -11.60 -6.43
CA ASP A 12 3.61 -11.63 -6.40
C ASP A 12 3.14 -13.05 -6.08
N LEU A 13 2.00 -13.17 -5.38
CA LEU A 13 1.38 -14.46 -5.09
C LEU A 13 0.80 -15.12 -6.37
N SER A 14 0.42 -14.30 -7.35
CA SER A 14 -0.19 -14.75 -8.60
C SER A 14 0.86 -15.09 -9.65
N ALA A 15 1.01 -16.36 -9.96
CA ALA A 15 1.83 -16.80 -11.10
C ALA A 15 1.41 -16.13 -12.42
N GLY A 16 0.09 -15.94 -12.63
CA GLY A 16 -0.42 -15.26 -13.82
C GLY A 16 0.02 -13.80 -13.93
N LEU A 17 0.07 -13.06 -12.82
CA LEU A 17 0.60 -11.67 -12.82
C LEU A 17 2.10 -11.65 -13.03
N ILE A 18 2.85 -12.59 -12.49
CA ILE A 18 4.28 -12.77 -12.75
C ILE A 18 4.53 -13.04 -14.24
N ASP A 19 3.70 -13.88 -14.89
CA ASP A 19 3.84 -14.13 -16.33
C ASP A 19 3.52 -12.89 -17.19
N VAL A 20 2.51 -12.10 -16.82
CA VAL A 20 2.22 -10.81 -17.47
C VAL A 20 3.40 -9.85 -17.29
N CYS A 21 3.97 -9.79 -16.07
CA CYS A 21 5.15 -8.96 -15.79
C CYS A 21 6.33 -9.38 -16.66
N ARG A 22 6.60 -10.69 -16.77
CA ARG A 22 7.67 -11.26 -17.61
C ARG A 22 7.55 -10.82 -19.07
N LYS A 23 6.37 -10.95 -19.65
CA LYS A 23 6.11 -10.52 -21.03
C LYS A 23 6.41 -9.04 -21.23
N ARG A 24 5.92 -8.18 -20.34
CA ARG A 24 6.17 -6.74 -20.39
C ARG A 24 7.64 -6.36 -20.22
N LEU A 25 8.40 -7.10 -19.41
CA LEU A 25 9.83 -6.88 -19.23
C LEU A 25 10.61 -7.25 -20.49
N ILE A 26 10.27 -8.38 -21.14
CA ILE A 26 10.86 -8.78 -22.43
C ILE A 26 10.60 -7.71 -23.49
N GLU A 27 9.34 -7.29 -23.65
CA GLU A 27 8.95 -6.22 -24.59
C GLU A 27 9.70 -4.89 -24.35
N ALA A 28 10.05 -4.62 -23.09
CA ALA A 28 10.78 -3.43 -22.69
C ALA A 28 12.32 -3.60 -22.70
N GLY A 29 12.85 -4.80 -23.00
CA GLY A 29 14.29 -5.10 -22.95
C GLY A 29 14.88 -5.03 -21.53
N LEU A 30 14.10 -5.38 -20.51
CA LEU A 30 14.46 -5.28 -19.09
C LEU A 30 14.44 -6.61 -18.33
N ASP A 31 14.23 -7.71 -19.03
CA ASP A 31 14.10 -9.06 -18.46
C ASP A 31 15.34 -9.51 -17.67
N GLY A 32 16.54 -9.10 -18.11
CA GLY A 32 17.80 -9.36 -17.39
C GLY A 32 18.01 -8.50 -16.12
N GLN A 33 17.17 -7.49 -15.86
CA GLN A 33 17.32 -6.55 -14.73
C GLN A 33 16.33 -6.80 -13.59
N VAL A 34 15.35 -7.67 -13.81
CA VAL A 34 14.29 -7.96 -12.82
C VAL A 34 14.20 -9.46 -12.58
N ARG A 35 14.47 -9.88 -11.37
CA ARG A 35 14.14 -11.22 -10.92
C ARG A 35 12.65 -11.28 -10.58
N LEU A 36 11.95 -12.29 -11.11
CA LEU A 36 10.53 -12.52 -10.84
C LEU A 36 10.37 -13.75 -9.97
N VAL A 37 9.63 -13.62 -8.87
CA VAL A 37 9.40 -14.69 -7.88
C VAL A 37 7.90 -14.81 -7.61
N VAL A 38 7.37 -16.02 -7.67
CA VAL A 38 6.02 -16.33 -7.18
C VAL A 38 6.14 -16.72 -5.72
N ALA A 39 5.65 -15.86 -4.81
CA ALA A 39 5.68 -16.16 -3.38
C ALA A 39 4.59 -15.37 -2.64
N ASP A 40 4.23 -15.87 -1.46
CA ASP A 40 3.38 -15.14 -0.50
C ASP A 40 4.23 -14.13 0.27
N ALA A 41 3.73 -12.93 0.47
CA ALA A 41 4.43 -11.91 1.27
C ALA A 41 4.71 -12.35 2.73
N ARG A 42 3.96 -13.35 3.23
CA ARG A 42 4.16 -13.95 4.56
C ARG A 42 5.26 -15.00 4.60
N ASP A 43 5.72 -15.44 3.45
CA ASP A 43 6.80 -16.41 3.29
C ASP A 43 7.61 -16.05 2.02
N LEU A 44 8.69 -15.33 2.22
CA LEU A 44 9.61 -14.95 1.17
C LEU A 44 10.83 -15.90 1.08
N GLY A 45 10.71 -17.16 1.51
CA GLY A 45 11.79 -18.14 1.48
C GLY A 45 12.47 -18.28 0.12
N GLU A 46 11.70 -18.17 -0.97
CA GLU A 46 12.18 -18.20 -2.36
C GLU A 46 13.00 -16.95 -2.75
N VAL A 47 12.91 -15.86 -1.97
CA VAL A 47 13.75 -14.66 -2.15
C VAL A 47 15.04 -14.86 -1.35
N THR A 48 16.04 -15.38 -2.00
CA THR A 48 17.34 -15.73 -1.38
C THR A 48 18.22 -14.52 -1.11
N GLU A 49 18.02 -13.44 -1.87
CA GLU A 49 18.76 -12.20 -1.69
C GLU A 49 18.40 -11.53 -0.36
N ARG A 50 19.38 -10.88 0.21
CA ARG A 50 19.32 -10.11 1.45
C ARG A 50 19.97 -8.75 1.21
N GLU A 51 19.97 -7.90 2.22
CA GLU A 51 20.65 -6.61 2.21
C GLU A 51 20.12 -5.67 1.13
N PHE A 52 18.77 -5.71 0.90
CA PHE A 52 18.14 -4.76 -0.02
C PHE A 52 18.24 -3.33 0.51
N ASP A 53 18.52 -2.37 -0.38
CA ASP A 53 18.48 -0.93 -0.05
C ASP A 53 17.05 -0.45 0.23
N ALA A 54 16.07 -1.05 -0.43
CA ALA A 54 14.67 -0.72 -0.24
C ALA A 54 13.74 -1.91 -0.50
N ALA A 55 12.64 -1.97 0.25
CA ALA A 55 11.52 -2.87 0.02
C ALA A 55 10.22 -2.08 -0.16
N LEU A 56 9.40 -2.48 -1.14
CA LEU A 56 8.11 -1.88 -1.45
C LEU A 56 7.00 -2.91 -1.18
N LEU A 57 6.24 -2.69 -0.11
CA LEU A 57 5.13 -3.55 0.30
C LEU A 57 3.79 -2.85 -0.06
N MET A 58 3.48 -2.84 -1.37
CA MET A 58 2.43 -2.01 -1.98
C MET A 58 1.14 -2.80 -2.28
N GLY A 59 0.66 -3.61 -1.38
CA GLY A 59 -0.56 -4.41 -1.59
C GLY A 59 -0.86 -5.33 -0.42
N PRO A 60 0.09 -6.14 0.01
CA PRO A 60 -0.15 -7.20 0.98
C PRO A 60 -0.85 -6.74 2.26
N LEU A 61 -0.46 -5.60 2.84
CA LEU A 61 -0.95 -5.16 4.15
C LEU A 61 -2.45 -4.85 4.18
N TYR A 62 -3.06 -4.49 3.07
CA TYR A 62 -4.50 -4.29 3.03
C TYR A 62 -5.27 -5.51 2.47
N HIS A 63 -4.60 -6.49 1.88
CA HIS A 63 -5.20 -7.77 1.50
C HIS A 63 -5.15 -8.82 2.62
N LEU A 64 -4.21 -8.71 3.54
CA LEU A 64 -4.07 -9.58 4.70
C LEU A 64 -5.00 -9.12 5.84
N ILE A 65 -6.15 -9.76 5.98
CA ILE A 65 -7.21 -9.38 6.93
C ILE A 65 -6.83 -9.68 8.38
N VAL A 66 -6.05 -10.74 8.60
CA VAL A 66 -5.59 -11.16 9.93
C VAL A 66 -4.37 -10.32 10.31
N GLU A 67 -4.39 -9.76 11.52
CA GLU A 67 -3.30 -8.90 11.99
C GLU A 67 -1.95 -9.63 12.08
N ALA A 68 -1.96 -10.89 12.54
CA ALA A 68 -0.75 -11.71 12.59
C ALA A 68 -0.12 -11.89 11.20
N ASP A 69 -0.93 -12.10 10.17
CA ASP A 69 -0.46 -12.22 8.78
C ASP A 69 0.20 -10.91 8.29
N ARG A 70 -0.38 -9.75 8.63
CA ARG A 70 0.22 -8.44 8.30
C ARG A 70 1.57 -8.25 8.99
N LYS A 71 1.67 -8.63 10.27
CA LYS A 71 2.91 -8.57 11.04
C LYS A 71 3.97 -9.51 10.43
N THR A 72 3.58 -10.71 10.02
CA THR A 72 4.47 -11.67 9.38
C THR A 72 4.99 -11.11 8.05
N ALA A 73 4.12 -10.62 7.17
CA ALA A 73 4.52 -10.04 5.88
C ALA A 73 5.44 -8.82 6.06
N LEU A 74 5.15 -7.98 7.04
CA LEU A 74 6.00 -6.83 7.37
C LEU A 74 7.38 -7.27 7.85
N LYS A 75 7.43 -8.25 8.76
CA LYS A 75 8.68 -8.81 9.27
C LYS A 75 9.51 -9.44 8.15
N GLU A 76 8.90 -10.23 7.27
CA GLU A 76 9.56 -10.84 6.11
C GLU A 76 10.23 -9.79 5.20
N ALA A 77 9.57 -8.66 4.98
CA ALA A 77 10.13 -7.55 4.19
C ALA A 77 11.28 -6.85 4.93
N VAL A 78 11.11 -6.56 6.23
CA VAL A 78 12.13 -5.88 7.06
C VAL A 78 13.39 -6.72 7.23
N ASP A 79 13.23 -8.04 7.43
CA ASP A 79 14.37 -8.96 7.60
C ASP A 79 15.27 -9.04 6.35
N ARG A 80 14.75 -8.66 5.18
CA ARG A 80 15.51 -8.63 3.92
C ARG A 80 16.19 -7.30 3.63
N LEU A 81 15.86 -6.25 4.36
CA LEU A 81 16.54 -4.97 4.25
C LEU A 81 17.91 -5.03 4.95
N ARG A 82 18.88 -4.32 4.39
CA ARG A 82 20.11 -3.98 5.12
C ARG A 82 19.82 -2.98 6.24
N GLU A 83 20.75 -2.82 7.16
CA GLU A 83 20.72 -1.72 8.13
C GLU A 83 20.68 -0.37 7.41
N GLY A 84 19.85 0.55 7.89
CA GLY A 84 19.58 1.82 7.21
C GLY A 84 18.77 1.72 5.92
N GLY A 85 18.36 0.53 5.48
CA GLY A 85 17.49 0.31 4.33
C GLY A 85 16.08 0.84 4.56
N LEU A 86 15.37 1.16 3.48
CA LEU A 86 14.07 1.81 3.53
C LEU A 86 12.94 0.83 3.22
N LEU A 87 11.91 0.84 4.06
CA LEU A 87 10.62 0.21 3.76
C LEU A 87 9.62 1.26 3.31
N PHE A 88 8.95 0.97 2.20
CA PHE A 88 7.76 1.67 1.73
C PHE A 88 6.57 0.72 1.86
N SER A 89 5.50 1.11 2.55
CA SER A 89 4.30 0.30 2.65
C SER A 89 3.04 1.13 2.45
N ALA A 90 2.05 0.54 1.78
CA ALA A 90 0.79 1.18 1.48
C ALA A 90 -0.36 0.56 2.28
N PHE A 91 -1.30 1.41 2.69
CA PHE A 91 -2.53 1.03 3.38
C PHE A 91 -3.74 1.65 2.70
N LEU A 92 -4.88 0.96 2.76
CA LEU A 92 -6.18 1.59 2.59
C LEU A 92 -6.53 2.31 3.90
N SER A 93 -6.89 3.59 3.81
CA SER A 93 -7.35 4.37 4.96
C SER A 93 -8.80 4.01 5.30
N ARG A 94 -9.09 3.83 6.60
CA ARG A 94 -10.43 3.40 7.07
C ARG A 94 -11.54 4.32 6.63
N PHE A 95 -11.34 5.62 6.68
CA PHE A 95 -12.38 6.58 6.35
C PHE A 95 -12.23 7.17 4.95
N GLY A 96 -11.03 7.16 4.39
CA GLY A 96 -10.79 7.66 3.04
C GLY A 96 -11.46 6.84 1.94
N VAL A 97 -11.76 5.55 2.18
CA VAL A 97 -12.48 4.70 1.22
C VAL A 97 -14.01 4.90 1.23
N LEU A 98 -14.56 5.66 2.20
CA LEU A 98 -16.02 5.86 2.31
C LEU A 98 -16.60 6.61 1.10
N ALA A 99 -15.86 7.55 0.53
CA ALA A 99 -16.28 8.26 -0.68
C ALA A 99 -16.45 7.29 -1.87
N ASP A 100 -15.58 6.30 -1.98
CA ASP A 100 -15.66 5.24 -2.99
C ASP A 100 -16.85 4.31 -2.74
N LEU A 101 -17.09 3.93 -1.49
CA LEU A 101 -18.26 3.12 -1.11
C LEU A 101 -19.56 3.85 -1.41
N LEU A 102 -19.67 5.13 -1.06
CA LEU A 102 -20.85 5.94 -1.36
C LEU A 102 -21.10 6.03 -2.88
N ARG A 103 -20.05 6.18 -3.68
CA ARG A 103 -20.15 6.31 -5.14
C ARG A 103 -20.52 5.01 -5.82
N ASN A 104 -19.88 3.89 -5.44
CA ASN A 104 -19.91 2.64 -6.18
C ASN A 104 -20.81 1.57 -5.55
N ASN A 105 -21.12 1.70 -4.26
CA ASN A 105 -21.97 0.76 -3.52
C ASN A 105 -22.75 1.45 -2.40
N PRO A 106 -23.65 2.40 -2.73
CA PRO A 106 -24.37 3.20 -1.72
C PRO A 106 -25.26 2.35 -0.80
N GLY A 107 -25.75 1.20 -1.27
CA GLY A 107 -26.54 0.27 -0.46
C GLY A 107 -25.76 -0.44 0.64
N TRP A 108 -24.40 -0.36 0.64
CA TRP A 108 -23.55 -0.91 1.71
C TRP A 108 -23.96 -0.40 3.10
N ILE A 109 -24.45 0.85 3.19
CA ILE A 109 -24.84 1.45 4.47
C ILE A 109 -26.03 0.74 5.15
N GLU A 110 -26.83 -0.03 4.42
CA GLU A 110 -27.97 -0.77 4.96
C GLU A 110 -27.55 -2.00 5.77
N ASP A 111 -26.36 -2.56 5.50
CA ASP A 111 -25.76 -3.62 6.30
C ASP A 111 -25.06 -3.06 7.55
N GLN A 112 -25.84 -2.79 8.58
CA GLN A 112 -25.36 -2.17 9.82
C GLN A 112 -24.30 -3.01 10.54
N ALA A 113 -24.33 -4.33 10.45
CA ALA A 113 -23.32 -5.21 11.05
C ALA A 113 -21.96 -5.02 10.32
N HIS A 114 -22.01 -4.92 9.00
CA HIS A 114 -20.82 -4.63 8.19
C HIS A 114 -20.29 -3.22 8.48
N VAL A 115 -21.16 -2.21 8.51
CA VAL A 115 -20.79 -0.83 8.83
C VAL A 115 -20.09 -0.75 10.19
N GLN A 116 -20.69 -1.34 11.22
CA GLN A 116 -20.12 -1.35 12.57
C GLN A 116 -18.74 -2.05 12.63
N SER A 117 -18.61 -3.20 11.97
CA SER A 117 -17.33 -3.92 11.90
C SER A 117 -16.27 -3.11 11.15
N PHE A 118 -16.65 -2.49 10.05
CA PHE A 118 -15.76 -1.66 9.26
C PHE A 118 -15.28 -0.42 10.04
N VAL A 119 -16.18 0.32 10.65
CA VAL A 119 -15.85 1.54 11.40
C VAL A 119 -14.93 1.23 12.59
N THR A 120 -15.19 0.12 13.30
CA THR A 120 -14.42 -0.24 14.51
C THR A 120 -13.14 -1.01 14.20
N LYS A 121 -13.17 -1.95 13.24
CA LYS A 121 -12.10 -2.92 12.98
C LYS A 121 -11.45 -2.77 11.60
N GLY A 122 -11.97 -1.92 10.72
CA GLY A 122 -11.47 -1.72 9.35
C GLY A 122 -11.67 -2.90 8.41
N LYS A 123 -12.56 -3.84 8.73
CA LYS A 123 -12.82 -5.04 7.95
C LYS A 123 -14.27 -5.48 8.02
N ARG A 124 -14.67 -6.41 7.13
CA ARG A 124 -15.96 -7.10 7.21
C ARG A 124 -16.05 -7.94 8.48
N PRO A 125 -17.26 -8.26 8.97
CA PRO A 125 -17.45 -9.25 10.02
C PRO A 125 -16.77 -10.58 9.67
N ASP A 126 -16.30 -11.32 10.69
CA ASP A 126 -15.58 -12.58 10.48
C ASP A 126 -16.48 -13.69 9.91
N ASP A 127 -17.77 -13.64 10.21
CA ASP A 127 -18.82 -14.54 9.73
C ASP A 127 -19.43 -14.12 8.37
N PHE A 128 -18.94 -13.05 7.78
CA PHE A 128 -19.43 -12.58 6.47
C PHE A 128 -19.19 -13.64 5.38
N PRO A 129 -20.17 -13.91 4.50
CA PRO A 129 -20.03 -14.91 3.43
C PRO A 129 -18.75 -14.75 2.63
N ARG A 130 -18.15 -15.87 2.24
CA ARG A 130 -16.95 -15.87 1.39
C ARG A 130 -17.31 -15.32 0.01
N GLY A 131 -16.43 -14.45 -0.52
CA GLY A 131 -16.57 -13.86 -1.85
C GLY A 131 -16.43 -12.36 -1.86
N GLY A 132 -16.29 -11.77 -3.04
CA GLY A 132 -16.09 -10.36 -3.26
C GLY A 132 -14.73 -9.84 -2.77
N PHE A 133 -14.50 -8.54 -2.95
CA PHE A 133 -13.27 -7.89 -2.51
C PHE A 133 -13.18 -7.89 -0.97
N ARG A 134 -12.08 -8.38 -0.46
CA ARG A 134 -11.78 -8.42 0.97
C ARG A 134 -10.55 -7.57 1.23
N ALA A 135 -10.70 -6.58 2.09
CA ALA A 135 -9.61 -5.71 2.49
C ALA A 135 -9.66 -5.38 3.97
N TYR A 136 -8.51 -5.07 4.50
CA TYR A 136 -8.33 -4.38 5.76
C TYR A 136 -8.06 -2.90 5.48
N SER A 137 -8.82 -2.02 6.09
CA SER A 137 -8.64 -0.57 6.03
C SER A 137 -8.11 -0.09 7.39
N ALA A 138 -6.87 0.37 7.40
CA ALA A 138 -6.19 0.80 8.60
C ALA A 138 -6.71 2.16 9.10
N HIS A 139 -6.86 2.32 10.41
CA HIS A 139 -6.91 3.64 10.99
C HIS A 139 -5.51 4.25 10.97
N VAL A 140 -5.37 5.53 10.65
CA VAL A 140 -4.06 6.17 10.49
C VAL A 140 -3.17 6.06 11.72
N SER A 141 -3.76 6.04 12.92
CA SER A 141 -3.03 5.87 14.18
C SER A 141 -2.44 4.47 14.40
N GLU A 142 -2.83 3.47 13.60
CA GLU A 142 -2.33 2.10 13.71
C GLU A 142 -1.03 1.90 12.92
N ILE A 143 -0.76 2.78 11.94
CA ILE A 143 0.30 2.58 10.96
C ILE A 143 1.69 2.70 11.58
N VAL A 144 1.97 3.82 12.24
CA VAL A 144 3.29 4.07 12.86
C VAL A 144 3.63 3.03 13.92
N PRO A 145 2.76 2.75 14.93
CA PRO A 145 3.09 1.75 15.96
C PRO A 145 3.34 0.35 15.40
N LEU A 146 2.61 -0.05 14.34
CA LEU A 146 2.82 -1.34 13.68
C LEU A 146 4.25 -1.47 13.15
N HIS A 147 4.78 -0.43 12.53
CA HIS A 147 6.09 -0.45 11.90
C HIS A 147 7.23 -0.29 12.92
N GLU A 148 7.06 0.58 13.90
CA GLU A 148 8.05 0.78 14.96
C GLU A 148 8.25 -0.47 15.81
N ALA A 149 7.17 -1.25 16.02
CA ALA A 149 7.25 -2.57 16.66
C ALA A 149 8.07 -3.60 15.85
N MET A 150 8.33 -3.35 14.56
CA MET A 150 9.20 -4.18 13.70
C MET A 150 10.63 -3.63 13.59
N GLY A 151 11.03 -2.67 14.41
CA GLY A 151 12.39 -2.11 14.41
C GLY A 151 12.64 -1.04 13.35
N LEU A 152 11.58 -0.43 12.84
CA LEU A 152 11.71 0.69 11.90
C LEU A 152 11.67 2.03 12.63
N GLU A 153 12.47 2.98 12.17
CA GLU A 153 12.35 4.39 12.49
C GLU A 153 11.45 5.06 11.43
N THR A 154 10.39 5.73 11.88
CA THR A 154 9.47 6.43 10.97
C THR A 154 10.16 7.63 10.33
N VAL A 155 10.25 7.63 9.00
CA VAL A 155 10.79 8.75 8.21
C VAL A 155 9.66 9.66 7.73
N PHE A 156 8.55 9.07 7.26
CA PHE A 156 7.48 9.83 6.62
C PHE A 156 6.18 9.02 6.59
N VAL A 157 5.06 9.71 6.81
CA VAL A 157 3.71 9.16 6.58
C VAL A 157 2.91 10.18 5.80
N SER A 158 2.20 9.74 4.77
CA SER A 158 1.51 10.64 3.84
C SER A 158 0.22 10.06 3.30
N GLY A 159 -0.79 10.89 3.15
CA GLY A 159 -1.93 10.60 2.28
C GLY A 159 -1.51 10.71 0.81
N VAL A 160 -1.86 9.70 0.01
CA VAL A 160 -1.45 9.63 -1.40
C VAL A 160 -2.46 10.29 -2.32
N GLU A 161 -3.74 10.14 -2.04
CA GLU A 161 -4.83 10.76 -2.80
C GLU A 161 -5.56 11.76 -1.89
N PRO A 162 -5.22 13.04 -1.99
CA PRO A 162 -5.79 14.04 -1.11
C PRO A 162 -7.28 14.25 -1.39
N ALA A 163 -8.08 14.25 -0.33
CA ALA A 163 -9.53 14.44 -0.39
C ALA A 163 -9.96 15.91 -0.63
N ILE A 164 -9.17 16.70 -1.36
CA ILE A 164 -9.47 18.10 -1.65
C ILE A 164 -10.49 18.25 -2.77
N SER A 165 -10.60 17.23 -3.63
CA SER A 165 -11.62 17.20 -4.69
C SER A 165 -12.29 15.83 -4.73
N SER A 166 -13.61 15.84 -4.89
CA SER A 166 -14.40 14.63 -5.15
C SER A 166 -14.27 14.12 -6.59
N ASP A 167 -13.62 14.88 -7.47
CA ASP A 167 -13.46 14.59 -8.90
C ASP A 167 -11.97 14.54 -9.26
N ASP A 168 -11.42 13.33 -9.37
CA ASP A 168 -10.03 13.09 -9.78
C ASP A 168 -9.72 13.64 -11.18
N ALA A 169 -10.73 13.79 -12.04
CA ALA A 169 -10.56 14.35 -13.37
C ALA A 169 -10.12 15.82 -13.35
N VAL A 170 -10.39 16.56 -12.26
CA VAL A 170 -9.91 17.93 -12.11
C VAL A 170 -8.38 17.99 -12.11
N TYR A 171 -7.72 17.08 -11.37
CA TYR A 171 -6.24 17.03 -11.31
C TYR A 171 -5.63 16.66 -12.67
N ASN A 172 -6.28 15.80 -13.42
CA ASN A 172 -5.81 15.35 -14.73
C ASN A 172 -5.87 16.44 -15.80
N ARG A 173 -6.65 17.51 -15.58
CA ARG A 173 -6.73 18.69 -16.48
C ARG A 173 -5.72 19.76 -16.17
N LEU A 174 -5.00 19.65 -15.06
CA LEU A 174 -3.97 20.61 -14.67
C LEU A 174 -2.72 20.42 -15.54
N GLU A 175 -2.17 21.54 -16.06
CA GLU A 175 -0.98 21.53 -16.89
C GLU A 175 0.04 22.58 -16.44
N GLY A 176 1.28 22.45 -16.93
CA GLY A 176 2.36 23.42 -16.77
C GLY A 176 2.59 23.85 -15.32
N ARG A 177 2.78 25.16 -15.12
CA ARG A 177 3.06 25.75 -13.80
C ARG A 177 1.92 25.53 -12.81
N GLN A 178 0.65 25.61 -13.27
CA GLN A 178 -0.51 25.42 -12.40
C GLN A 178 -0.53 24.01 -11.80
N ARG A 179 -0.27 23.00 -12.61
CA ARG A 179 -0.17 21.61 -12.15
C ARG A 179 0.94 21.47 -11.10
N GLN A 180 2.11 22.05 -11.34
CA GLN A 180 3.23 21.96 -10.39
C GLN A 180 2.89 22.60 -9.04
N LEU A 181 2.32 23.80 -9.04
CA LEU A 181 1.92 24.50 -7.81
C LEU A 181 0.88 23.71 -6.99
N TRP A 182 -0.08 23.05 -7.66
CA TRP A 182 -1.04 22.19 -6.98
C TRP A 182 -0.37 20.94 -6.40
N LEU A 183 0.54 20.30 -7.13
CA LEU A 183 1.27 19.14 -6.64
C LEU A 183 2.15 19.48 -5.44
N ASP A 184 2.81 20.64 -5.46
CA ASP A 184 3.65 21.12 -4.35
C ASP A 184 2.81 21.39 -3.10
N LEU A 185 1.62 22.02 -3.26
CA LEU A 185 0.68 22.22 -2.16
C LEU A 185 0.20 20.88 -1.59
N LEU A 186 -0.25 19.97 -2.46
CA LEU A 186 -0.74 18.65 -2.05
C LEU A 186 0.33 17.86 -1.32
N TYR A 187 1.56 17.90 -1.81
CA TYR A 187 2.70 17.27 -1.13
C TYR A 187 2.95 17.90 0.26
N THR A 188 2.90 19.22 0.36
CA THR A 188 3.13 19.96 1.61
C THR A 188 2.13 19.57 2.71
N ILE A 189 0.86 19.39 2.34
CA ILE A 189 -0.22 19.05 3.30
C ILE A 189 -0.42 17.55 3.49
N SER A 190 0.26 16.71 2.71
CA SER A 190 -0.02 15.27 2.64
C SER A 190 0.20 14.52 3.95
N SER A 191 1.07 15.06 4.83
CA SER A 191 1.37 14.47 6.15
C SER A 191 0.52 15.06 7.28
N ASP A 192 -0.42 15.96 6.98
CA ASP A 192 -1.39 16.43 7.98
C ASP A 192 -2.33 15.26 8.37
N PRO A 193 -2.54 15.00 9.68
CA PRO A 193 -3.39 13.90 10.13
C PRO A 193 -4.82 13.94 9.56
N SER A 194 -5.39 15.12 9.33
CA SER A 194 -6.72 15.29 8.74
C SER A 194 -6.75 14.89 7.28
N ILE A 195 -5.69 15.20 6.53
CA ILE A 195 -5.54 14.82 5.13
C ILE A 195 -5.25 13.32 5.00
N MET A 196 -4.37 12.76 5.82
CA MET A 196 -4.09 11.33 5.83
C MET A 196 -5.35 10.50 6.10
N GLY A 197 -6.17 10.91 7.08
CA GLY A 197 -7.40 10.20 7.43
C GLY A 197 -8.47 10.24 6.33
N ALA A 198 -8.47 11.28 5.50
CA ALA A 198 -9.39 11.47 4.39
C ALA A 198 -8.85 10.92 3.05
N SER A 199 -7.55 10.67 2.94
CA SER A 199 -6.95 10.05 1.75
C SER A 199 -7.34 8.58 1.64
N ARG A 200 -7.58 8.09 0.43
CA ARG A 200 -7.94 6.68 0.20
C ARG A 200 -6.78 5.74 0.52
N HIS A 201 -5.58 6.11 0.11
CA HIS A 201 -4.37 5.38 0.45
C HIS A 201 -3.45 6.22 1.35
N VAL A 202 -2.75 5.53 2.25
CA VAL A 202 -1.68 6.11 3.07
C VAL A 202 -0.38 5.38 2.76
N LEU A 203 0.67 6.14 2.50
CA LEU A 203 2.04 5.65 2.35
C LEU A 203 2.80 5.86 3.65
N TYR A 204 3.41 4.80 4.13
CA TYR A 204 4.41 4.84 5.20
C TYR A 204 5.80 4.62 4.62
N VAL A 205 6.77 5.38 5.12
CA VAL A 205 8.20 5.18 4.83
C VAL A 205 8.95 5.10 6.16
N GLY A 206 9.69 4.02 6.34
CA GLY A 206 10.52 3.81 7.53
C GLY A 206 11.93 3.32 7.17
N ARG A 207 12.87 3.57 8.08
CA ARG A 207 14.26 3.13 7.99
C ARG A 207 14.50 1.99 8.97
N LYS A 208 15.11 0.91 8.53
CA LYS A 208 15.57 -0.16 9.42
C LYS A 208 16.68 0.35 10.33
N LYS A 209 16.49 0.16 11.64
CA LYS A 209 17.50 0.50 12.68
C LYS A 209 18.67 -0.45 12.65
#